data_8748d69a034eb77c5f477f91250ba10e
#
_entry.id   8748d69a034eb77c5f477f91250ba10e
#
_cell.length_a   1.000
_cell.length_b   1.000
_cell.length_c   1.000
_cell.angle_alpha   90.00
_cell.angle_beta   90.00
_cell.angle_gamma   90.00
#
_symmetry.space_group_name_H-M   'P 1'
#
loop_
_entity.id
_entity.type
_entity.pdbx_description
1 polymer ?
#
loop_
_entity_poly.entity_id
_entity_poly.type
_entity_poly.pdbx_seq_one_letter_code
_entity_poly.pdbx_strand_id
1 'polypeptide(L)'
;MLALLYDIHGNLPALDAVLADAERAGARRYLLGGDYALFGPWPRETLDRLEALPEAEWIRGNGERWTADPADAPETELVQGAVAACAGELGDQRARRLADLPGQAVLGGVRYCHGSPVSDVRSFLPEPADDEAELLAEVNEARLVFGHTHLAFRRRATTPGGGEVELFNPGSVGMPWDGDTRAAYALVADDGGEFEHRRVAYDHEGAAAAVRERFGGGWPETVARRIESGLFDVD
;
A
#
# COMPACT_ATOMS: atom_id res chain seq x y z
N MET A 1 19.95 -3.74 -2.24
CA MET A 1 18.63 -4.34 -1.88
C MET A 1 17.52 -3.40 -2.31
N LEU A 2 16.37 -3.92 -2.69
CA LEU A 2 15.14 -3.21 -3.02
C LEU A 2 14.17 -3.30 -1.84
N ALA A 3 13.61 -2.17 -1.38
CA ALA A 3 12.53 -2.15 -0.39
C ALA A 3 11.17 -2.02 -1.09
N LEU A 4 10.20 -2.83 -0.69
CA LEU A 4 8.84 -2.87 -1.21
C LEU A 4 7.90 -2.22 -0.19
N LEU A 5 7.38 -1.03 -0.49
CA LEU A 5 6.52 -0.24 0.37
C LEU A 5 5.14 -0.11 -0.27
N TYR A 6 4.12 -0.59 0.42
CA TYR A 6 2.72 -0.58 -0.01
C TYR A 6 1.83 0.03 1.07
N ASP A 7 0.73 0.63 0.66
CA ASP A 7 -0.35 1.06 1.56
C ASP A 7 0.16 1.94 2.71
N ILE A 8 0.82 3.06 2.35
CA ILE A 8 1.48 3.97 3.29
C ILE A 8 0.46 4.86 4.00
N HIS A 9 -0.62 5.22 3.29
CA HIS A 9 -1.78 5.92 3.82
C HIS A 9 -1.46 7.17 4.65
N GLY A 10 -0.56 8.03 4.17
CA GLY A 10 -0.26 9.29 4.85
C GLY A 10 0.25 9.15 6.28
N ASN A 11 0.77 7.98 6.66
CA ASN A 11 1.31 7.69 7.98
C ASN A 11 2.83 7.94 7.99
N LEU A 12 3.20 9.22 8.14
CA LEU A 12 4.60 9.66 8.09
C LEU A 12 5.48 8.98 9.15
N PRO A 13 5.07 8.83 10.44
CA PRO A 13 5.90 8.14 11.43
C PRO A 13 6.17 6.68 11.07
N ALA A 14 5.19 5.97 10.50
CA ALA A 14 5.39 4.61 10.03
C ALA A 14 6.36 4.56 8.84
N LEU A 15 6.20 5.46 7.88
CA LEU A 15 7.10 5.58 6.73
C LEU A 15 8.54 5.87 7.17
N ASP A 16 8.76 6.82 8.06
CA ASP A 16 10.10 7.17 8.54
C ASP A 16 10.76 6.00 9.28
N ALA A 17 10.00 5.27 10.09
CA ALA A 17 10.50 4.08 10.77
C ALA A 17 10.92 2.99 9.77
N VAL A 18 10.09 2.74 8.74
CA VAL A 18 10.38 1.76 7.67
C VAL A 18 11.60 2.18 6.85
N LEU A 19 11.68 3.45 6.44
CA LEU A 19 12.83 3.94 5.67
C LEU A 19 14.14 3.82 6.45
N ALA A 20 14.12 4.16 7.74
CA ALA A 20 15.29 4.00 8.60
C ALA A 20 15.72 2.53 8.76
N ASP A 21 14.76 1.59 8.85
CA ASP A 21 15.06 0.16 8.91
C ASP A 21 15.60 -0.37 7.59
N ALA A 22 14.97 0.01 6.47
CA ALA A 22 15.39 -0.36 5.12
C ALA A 22 16.82 0.12 4.80
N GLU A 23 17.14 1.37 5.15
CA GLU A 23 18.49 1.94 4.98
C GLU A 23 19.54 1.19 5.81
N ARG A 24 19.23 0.84 7.07
CA ARG A 24 20.12 0.03 7.92
C ARG A 24 20.35 -1.37 7.34
N ALA A 25 19.32 -1.94 6.70
CA ALA A 25 19.42 -3.22 6.01
C ALA A 25 20.14 -3.13 4.66
N GLY A 26 20.52 -1.94 4.21
CA GLY A 26 21.26 -1.71 2.97
C GLY A 26 20.39 -1.47 1.74
N ALA A 27 19.10 -1.18 1.89
CA ALA A 27 18.25 -0.79 0.76
C ALA A 27 18.73 0.56 0.19
N ARG A 28 18.72 0.67 -1.14
CA ARG A 28 19.06 1.88 -1.91
C ARG A 28 18.06 2.16 -3.01
N ARG A 29 17.18 1.21 -3.27
CA ARG A 29 16.14 1.27 -4.28
C ARG A 29 14.81 0.97 -3.62
N TYR A 30 13.74 1.57 -4.13
CA TYR A 30 12.41 1.47 -3.57
C TYR A 30 11.40 1.13 -4.65
N LEU A 31 10.46 0.24 -4.36
CA LEU A 31 9.24 0.08 -5.13
C LEU A 31 8.09 0.55 -4.24
N LEU A 32 7.36 1.52 -4.73
CA LEU A 32 6.24 2.17 -4.08
C LEU A 32 4.95 1.67 -4.73
N GLY A 33 4.20 0.84 -4.01
CA GLY A 33 3.13 0.01 -4.57
C GLY A 33 1.72 0.61 -4.49
N GLY A 34 1.60 1.93 -4.30
CA GLY A 34 0.30 2.62 -4.28
C GLY A 34 -0.23 2.90 -2.87
N ASP A 35 -1.31 3.67 -2.83
CA ASP A 35 -2.00 4.14 -1.63
C ASP A 35 -1.07 4.91 -0.68
N TYR A 36 -0.50 6.00 -1.23
CA TYR A 36 0.52 6.77 -0.53
C TYR A 36 -0.02 7.71 0.55
N ALA A 37 -1.16 8.36 0.31
CA ALA A 37 -1.60 9.53 1.06
C ALA A 37 -3.00 9.44 1.67
N LEU A 38 -3.92 8.68 1.05
CA LEU A 38 -5.32 8.59 1.46
C LEU A 38 -5.46 8.00 2.87
N PHE A 39 -6.39 8.49 3.67
CA PHE A 39 -6.75 8.13 5.05
C PHE A 39 -5.85 8.68 6.16
N GLY A 40 -4.56 8.86 5.94
CA GLY A 40 -3.66 9.26 7.02
C GLY A 40 -3.54 10.77 7.24
N PRO A 41 -2.99 11.17 8.39
CA PRO A 41 -3.00 12.57 8.82
C PRO A 41 -1.93 13.45 8.16
N TRP A 42 -0.96 12.88 7.43
CA TRP A 42 0.14 13.64 6.81
C TRP A 42 0.28 13.35 5.30
N PRO A 43 -0.78 13.58 4.49
CA PRO A 43 -0.75 13.23 3.06
C PRO A 43 0.34 13.96 2.28
N ARG A 44 0.53 15.26 2.54
CA ARG A 44 1.52 16.09 1.85
C ARG A 44 2.93 15.74 2.27
N GLU A 45 3.16 15.70 3.57
CA GLU A 45 4.47 15.43 4.17
C GLU A 45 4.97 14.02 3.80
N THR A 46 4.08 13.04 3.75
CA THR A 46 4.38 11.68 3.32
C THR A 46 4.83 11.65 1.86
N LEU A 47 4.12 12.33 0.96
CA LEU A 47 4.52 12.43 -0.44
C LEU A 47 5.83 13.18 -0.63
N ASP A 48 6.04 14.29 0.10
CA ASP A 48 7.31 15.02 0.07
C ASP A 48 8.49 14.13 0.49
N ARG A 49 8.27 13.27 1.49
CA ARG A 49 9.27 12.29 1.96
C ARG A 49 9.56 11.20 0.94
N LEU A 50 8.53 10.70 0.24
CA LEU A 50 8.68 9.69 -0.82
C LEU A 50 9.35 10.27 -2.07
N GLU A 51 8.99 11.48 -2.49
CA GLU A 51 9.58 12.17 -3.64
C GLU A 51 11.07 12.50 -3.42
N ALA A 52 11.54 12.55 -2.19
CA ALA A 52 12.95 12.74 -1.85
C ALA A 52 13.78 11.44 -1.92
N LEU A 53 13.19 10.28 -2.18
CA LEU A 53 13.93 9.02 -2.31
C LEU A 53 14.76 9.00 -3.61
N PRO A 54 16.01 8.49 -3.56
CA PRO A 54 16.93 8.60 -4.67
C PRO A 54 16.56 7.74 -5.89
N GLU A 55 16.06 6.54 -5.66
CA GLU A 55 15.68 5.58 -6.71
C GLU A 55 14.37 4.90 -6.33
N ALA A 56 13.26 5.43 -6.83
CA ALA A 56 11.93 4.89 -6.54
C ALA A 56 11.14 4.63 -7.82
N GLU A 57 10.65 3.40 -7.98
CA GLU A 57 9.65 3.03 -8.96
C GLU A 57 8.27 3.20 -8.33
N TRP A 58 7.35 3.86 -9.04
CA TRP A 58 6.04 4.22 -8.51
C TRP A 58 4.93 3.50 -9.26
N ILE A 59 3.99 2.92 -8.50
CA ILE A 59 2.78 2.27 -9.01
C ILE A 59 1.56 2.97 -8.40
N ARG A 60 0.54 3.23 -9.19
CA ARG A 60 -0.72 3.80 -8.72
C ARG A 60 -1.56 2.79 -7.97
N GLY A 61 -2.08 3.17 -6.80
CA GLY A 61 -3.17 2.48 -6.11
C GLY A 61 -4.54 3.09 -6.41
N ASN A 62 -5.58 2.55 -5.79
CA ASN A 62 -6.93 3.09 -5.86
C ASN A 62 -7.03 4.45 -5.15
N GLY A 63 -6.27 4.67 -4.09
CA GLY A 63 -6.24 5.92 -3.34
C GLY A 63 -5.82 7.11 -4.19
N GLU A 64 -4.85 6.95 -5.07
CA GLU A 64 -4.41 7.99 -6.01
C GLU A 64 -5.51 8.31 -7.04
N ARG A 65 -6.16 7.27 -7.59
CA ARG A 65 -7.25 7.43 -8.56
C ARG A 65 -8.47 8.12 -7.92
N TRP A 66 -8.90 7.64 -6.75
CA TRP A 66 -10.05 8.21 -6.02
C TRP A 66 -9.80 9.65 -5.55
N THR A 67 -8.59 9.99 -5.17
CA THR A 67 -8.24 11.37 -4.76
C THR A 67 -8.32 12.34 -5.94
N ALA A 68 -7.99 11.88 -7.16
CA ALA A 68 -8.08 12.70 -8.37
C ALA A 68 -9.49 12.75 -8.97
N ASP A 69 -10.25 11.66 -8.87
CA ASP A 69 -11.64 11.54 -9.30
C ASP A 69 -12.50 10.91 -8.21
N PRO A 70 -13.09 11.72 -7.32
CA PRO A 70 -13.93 11.22 -6.23
C PRO A 70 -15.17 10.43 -6.67
N ALA A 71 -15.63 10.59 -7.93
CA ALA A 71 -16.78 9.85 -8.46
C ALA A 71 -16.48 8.36 -8.64
N ASP A 72 -15.21 7.99 -8.79
CA ASP A 72 -14.74 6.60 -8.88
C ASP A 72 -14.65 5.89 -7.52
N ALA A 73 -14.73 6.66 -6.42
CA ALA A 73 -14.60 6.14 -5.06
C ALA A 73 -15.94 5.60 -4.53
N PRO A 74 -15.93 4.58 -3.64
CA PRO A 74 -17.15 4.10 -2.98
C PRO A 74 -17.92 5.22 -2.28
N GLU A 75 -19.26 5.21 -2.43
CA GLU A 75 -20.20 6.20 -1.84
C GLU A 75 -20.43 5.95 -0.34
N THR A 76 -19.36 5.78 0.44
CA THR A 76 -19.42 5.65 1.90
C THR A 76 -18.90 6.91 2.57
N GLU A 77 -19.45 7.29 3.73
CA GLU A 77 -18.99 8.45 4.50
C GLU A 77 -17.48 8.39 4.77
N LEU A 78 -16.99 7.18 5.12
CA LEU A 78 -15.58 6.94 5.40
C LEU A 78 -14.70 7.29 4.19
N VAL A 79 -15.00 6.73 3.02
CA VAL A 79 -14.15 6.90 1.83
C VAL A 79 -14.28 8.31 1.28
N GLN A 80 -15.50 8.82 1.12
CA GLN A 80 -15.74 10.16 0.57
C GLN A 80 -15.15 11.26 1.47
N GLY A 81 -15.27 11.12 2.80
CA GLY A 81 -14.65 12.05 3.75
C GLY A 81 -13.14 12.06 3.67
N ALA A 82 -12.52 10.89 3.61
CA ALA A 82 -11.07 10.77 3.49
C ALA A 82 -10.55 11.29 2.13
N VAL A 83 -11.25 10.99 1.02
CA VAL A 83 -10.92 11.48 -0.32
C VAL A 83 -10.98 13.01 -0.37
N ALA A 84 -12.05 13.61 0.16
CA ALA A 84 -12.18 15.07 0.19
C ALA A 84 -11.06 15.74 1.00
N ALA A 85 -10.70 15.15 2.16
CA ALA A 85 -9.62 15.64 3.00
C ALA A 85 -8.25 15.52 2.28
N CYS A 86 -7.96 14.36 1.70
CA CYS A 86 -6.71 14.12 0.97
C CYS A 86 -6.58 15.03 -0.26
N ALA A 87 -7.63 15.18 -1.07
CA ALA A 87 -7.65 16.07 -2.23
C ALA A 87 -7.44 17.53 -1.83
N GLY A 88 -8.06 17.98 -0.73
CA GLY A 88 -7.86 19.31 -0.18
C GLY A 88 -6.42 19.60 0.24
N GLU A 89 -5.74 18.63 0.81
CA GLU A 89 -4.33 18.73 1.23
C GLU A 89 -3.36 18.71 0.04
N LEU A 90 -3.61 17.84 -0.97
CA LEU A 90 -2.70 17.66 -2.10
C LEU A 90 -2.89 18.71 -3.19
N GLY A 91 -4.12 19.15 -3.39
CA GLY A 91 -4.53 19.97 -4.53
C GLY A 91 -4.58 19.20 -5.85
N ASP A 92 -5.36 19.72 -6.80
CA ASP A 92 -5.69 19.05 -8.07
C ASP A 92 -4.47 18.61 -8.88
N GLN A 93 -3.43 19.43 -8.94
CA GLN A 93 -2.27 19.15 -9.78
C GLN A 93 -1.51 17.92 -9.28
N ARG A 94 -1.28 17.81 -7.96
CA ARG A 94 -0.54 16.69 -7.37
C ARG A 94 -1.40 15.41 -7.43
N ALA A 95 -2.69 15.50 -7.12
CA ALA A 95 -3.62 14.39 -7.22
C ALA A 95 -3.65 13.79 -8.63
N ARG A 96 -3.79 14.61 -9.68
CA ARG A 96 -3.76 14.14 -11.08
C ARG A 96 -2.44 13.49 -11.45
N ARG A 97 -1.30 14.09 -11.08
CA ARG A 97 0.02 13.52 -11.35
C ARG A 97 0.17 12.11 -10.74
N LEU A 98 -0.38 11.88 -9.55
CA LEU A 98 -0.36 10.57 -8.90
C LEU A 98 -1.32 9.59 -9.58
N ALA A 99 -2.49 10.03 -10.02
CA ALA A 99 -3.43 9.21 -10.77
C ALA A 99 -2.91 8.81 -12.17
N ASP A 100 -1.99 9.58 -12.75
CA ASP A 100 -1.34 9.28 -14.03
C ASP A 100 -0.17 8.27 -13.91
N LEU A 101 0.19 7.84 -12.72
CA LEU A 101 1.20 6.79 -12.50
C LEU A 101 0.79 5.46 -13.14
N PRO A 102 1.74 4.61 -13.56
CA PRO A 102 1.42 3.28 -14.09
C PRO A 102 0.73 2.42 -13.02
N GLY A 103 -0.27 1.62 -13.43
CA GLY A 103 -0.98 0.69 -12.53
C GLY A 103 -0.17 -0.55 -12.16
N GLN A 104 0.91 -0.84 -12.90
CA GLN A 104 1.78 -2.00 -12.66
C GLN A 104 3.16 -1.79 -13.28
N ALA A 105 4.14 -2.57 -12.82
CA ALA A 105 5.49 -2.62 -13.36
C ALA A 105 6.01 -4.07 -13.41
N VAL A 106 6.94 -4.36 -14.32
CA VAL A 106 7.68 -5.64 -14.33
C VAL A 106 9.16 -5.34 -14.20
N LEU A 107 9.77 -5.75 -13.12
CA LEU A 107 11.18 -5.53 -12.82
C LEU A 107 11.84 -6.86 -12.46
N GLY A 108 12.93 -7.20 -13.15
CA GLY A 108 13.69 -8.42 -12.87
C GLY A 108 12.86 -9.72 -12.98
N GLY A 109 11.83 -9.76 -13.83
CA GLY A 109 10.96 -10.93 -13.98
C GLY A 109 9.90 -11.08 -12.88
N VAL A 110 9.71 -10.06 -12.06
CA VAL A 110 8.65 -9.97 -11.04
C VAL A 110 7.65 -8.91 -11.48
N ARG A 111 6.36 -9.24 -11.43
CA ARG A 111 5.28 -8.28 -11.66
C ARG A 111 4.88 -7.62 -10.32
N TYR A 112 4.68 -6.33 -10.36
CA TYR A 112 4.23 -5.51 -9.25
C TYR A 112 2.97 -4.75 -9.65
N CYS A 113 1.95 -4.77 -8.82
CA CYS A 113 0.70 -4.00 -8.99
C CYS A 113 0.18 -3.59 -7.62
N HIS A 114 -0.87 -2.76 -7.56
CA HIS A 114 -1.46 -2.41 -6.26
C HIS A 114 -2.41 -3.52 -5.76
N GLY A 115 -3.51 -3.79 -6.46
CA GLY A 115 -4.46 -4.86 -6.10
C GLY A 115 -4.17 -6.16 -6.86
N SER A 116 -4.38 -6.14 -8.16
CA SER A 116 -4.09 -7.24 -9.09
C SER A 116 -3.74 -6.67 -10.47
N PRO A 117 -3.24 -7.48 -11.42
CA PRO A 117 -2.97 -7.02 -12.78
C PRO A 117 -4.17 -6.43 -13.52
N VAL A 118 -5.38 -6.82 -13.12
CA VAL A 118 -6.64 -6.42 -13.79
C VAL A 118 -7.45 -5.38 -12.99
N SER A 119 -7.07 -5.11 -11.73
CA SER A 119 -7.84 -4.20 -10.86
C SER A 119 -6.99 -3.65 -9.72
N ASP A 120 -7.17 -2.36 -9.40
CA ASP A 120 -6.54 -1.73 -8.23
C ASP A 120 -7.35 -1.92 -6.93
N VAL A 121 -8.56 -2.51 -6.99
CA VAL A 121 -9.43 -2.79 -5.82
C VAL A 121 -9.77 -4.28 -5.64
N ARG A 122 -9.49 -5.13 -6.63
CA ARG A 122 -9.62 -6.59 -6.49
C ARG A 122 -8.22 -7.17 -6.31
N SER A 123 -8.02 -7.91 -5.24
CA SER A 123 -6.71 -8.40 -4.86
C SER A 123 -6.78 -9.84 -4.33
N PHE A 124 -5.65 -10.39 -4.00
CA PHE A 124 -5.51 -11.75 -3.50
C PHE A 124 -5.58 -11.78 -1.97
N LEU A 125 -6.07 -12.89 -1.44
CA LEU A 125 -6.19 -13.16 -0.01
C LEU A 125 -5.22 -14.28 0.41
N PRO A 126 -4.95 -14.45 1.72
CA PRO A 126 -4.17 -15.57 2.24
C PRO A 126 -4.73 -16.92 1.81
N GLU A 127 -6.06 -17.06 1.79
CA GLU A 127 -6.76 -18.21 1.21
C GLU A 127 -7.24 -17.90 -0.21
N PRO A 128 -7.20 -18.85 -1.14
CA PRO A 128 -7.69 -18.66 -2.51
C PRO A 128 -9.17 -18.26 -2.54
N ALA A 129 -9.51 -17.26 -3.38
CA ALA A 129 -10.89 -16.85 -3.65
C ALA A 129 -11.37 -17.40 -5.00
N ASP A 130 -12.70 -17.45 -5.20
CA ASP A 130 -13.32 -18.02 -6.41
C ASP A 130 -12.92 -17.28 -7.70
N ASP A 131 -12.60 -16.00 -7.62
CA ASP A 131 -12.22 -15.15 -8.75
C ASP A 131 -10.70 -15.10 -9.02
N GLU A 132 -9.89 -15.84 -8.27
CA GLU A 132 -8.42 -15.78 -8.36
C GLU A 132 -7.89 -16.08 -9.77
N ALA A 133 -8.51 -17.04 -10.46
CA ALA A 133 -8.13 -17.38 -11.83
C ALA A 133 -8.28 -16.19 -12.79
N GLU A 134 -9.31 -15.36 -12.60
CA GLU A 134 -9.50 -14.14 -13.39
C GLU A 134 -8.41 -13.11 -13.09
N LEU A 135 -8.07 -12.93 -11.81
CA LEU A 135 -7.02 -12.00 -11.40
C LEU A 135 -5.63 -12.40 -11.91
N LEU A 136 -5.41 -13.69 -12.16
CA LEU A 136 -4.16 -14.25 -12.67
C LEU A 136 -4.10 -14.40 -14.20
N ALA A 137 -5.14 -14.00 -14.93
CA ALA A 137 -5.27 -14.29 -16.36
C ALA A 137 -4.11 -13.78 -17.23
N GLU A 138 -3.49 -12.65 -16.84
CA GLU A 138 -2.41 -12.01 -17.59
C GLU A 138 -1.02 -12.21 -16.95
N VAL A 139 -0.92 -13.03 -15.89
CA VAL A 139 0.33 -13.27 -15.18
C VAL A 139 1.16 -14.33 -15.88
N ASN A 140 2.35 -13.95 -16.35
CA ASN A 140 3.32 -14.85 -16.96
C ASN A 140 4.62 -14.94 -16.14
N GLU A 141 4.78 -14.06 -15.15
CA GLU A 141 5.93 -14.03 -14.29
C GLU A 141 5.83 -15.10 -13.19
N ALA A 142 6.96 -15.62 -12.75
CA ALA A 142 7.00 -16.60 -11.67
C ALA A 142 6.63 -16.02 -10.29
N ARG A 143 6.57 -14.67 -10.17
CA ARG A 143 6.25 -13.97 -8.94
C ARG A 143 5.42 -12.73 -9.22
N LEU A 144 4.39 -12.53 -8.38
CA LEU A 144 3.51 -11.37 -8.36
C LEU A 144 3.52 -10.74 -6.96
N VAL A 145 3.84 -9.46 -6.89
CA VAL A 145 3.80 -8.65 -5.65
C VAL A 145 2.65 -7.65 -5.72
N PHE A 146 1.90 -7.54 -4.65
CA PHE A 146 0.72 -6.68 -4.57
C PHE A 146 0.45 -6.24 -3.12
N GLY A 147 -0.44 -5.27 -2.92
CA GLY A 147 -0.88 -4.71 -1.64
C GLY A 147 -2.39 -4.77 -1.46
N HIS A 148 -3.01 -3.61 -1.16
CA HIS A 148 -4.43 -3.32 -1.04
C HIS A 148 -5.17 -4.01 0.12
N THR A 149 -4.90 -5.29 0.37
CA THR A 149 -5.54 -6.03 1.48
C THR A 149 -4.90 -5.77 2.84
N HIS A 150 -3.75 -5.13 2.89
CA HIS A 150 -2.93 -4.84 4.08
C HIS A 150 -2.53 -6.07 4.89
N LEU A 151 -2.68 -7.26 4.34
CA LEU A 151 -2.35 -8.54 4.96
C LEU A 151 -0.99 -9.01 4.46
N ALA A 152 -0.01 -9.12 5.34
CA ALA A 152 1.29 -9.64 4.98
C ALA A 152 1.23 -11.16 4.82
N PHE A 153 1.41 -11.67 3.59
CA PHE A 153 1.44 -13.11 3.35
C PHE A 153 2.24 -13.51 2.11
N ARG A 154 2.50 -14.80 2.00
CA ARG A 154 3.14 -15.44 0.87
C ARG A 154 2.51 -16.79 0.63
N ARG A 155 2.14 -17.09 -0.61
CA ARG A 155 1.67 -18.42 -1.03
C ARG A 155 1.89 -18.66 -2.50
N ARG A 156 1.68 -19.89 -2.96
CA ARG A 156 1.65 -20.23 -4.39
C ARG A 156 0.24 -20.26 -4.90
N ALA A 157 0.10 -19.97 -6.19
CA ALA A 157 -1.14 -20.10 -6.93
C ALA A 157 -0.85 -20.71 -8.30
N THR A 158 -1.89 -21.22 -8.98
CA THR A 158 -1.78 -21.75 -10.32
C THR A 158 -2.46 -20.79 -11.29
N THR A 159 -1.73 -20.33 -12.30
CA THR A 159 -2.30 -19.47 -13.36
C THR A 159 -3.26 -20.28 -14.25
N PRO A 160 -4.21 -19.65 -14.95
CA PRO A 160 -5.08 -20.34 -15.91
C PRO A 160 -4.33 -21.11 -16.99
N GLY A 161 -3.10 -20.73 -17.32
CA GLY A 161 -2.21 -21.43 -18.25
C GLY A 161 -1.51 -22.66 -17.65
N GLY A 162 -1.76 -23.00 -16.38
CA GLY A 162 -1.16 -24.14 -15.67
C GLY A 162 0.23 -23.88 -15.11
N GLY A 163 0.74 -22.65 -15.18
CA GLY A 163 1.99 -22.24 -14.55
C GLY A 163 1.83 -22.00 -13.05
N GLU A 164 2.90 -22.15 -12.27
CA GLU A 164 2.92 -21.73 -10.87
C GLU A 164 3.39 -20.27 -10.76
N VAL A 165 2.75 -19.50 -9.90
CA VAL A 165 3.14 -18.15 -9.51
C VAL A 165 3.24 -18.03 -7.99
N GLU A 166 4.27 -17.38 -7.49
CA GLU A 166 4.37 -17.00 -6.10
C GLU A 166 3.66 -15.66 -5.89
N LEU A 167 2.62 -15.65 -5.07
CA LEU A 167 1.90 -14.48 -4.60
C LEU A 167 2.56 -13.94 -3.34
N PHE A 168 2.90 -12.66 -3.33
CA PHE A 168 3.57 -12.02 -2.22
C PHE A 168 2.94 -10.66 -1.91
N ASN A 169 2.42 -10.51 -0.70
CA ASN A 169 1.93 -9.24 -0.17
C ASN A 169 2.84 -8.79 0.97
N PRO A 170 3.55 -7.64 0.85
CA PRO A 170 4.43 -7.16 1.92
C PRO A 170 3.68 -6.68 3.16
N GLY A 171 2.36 -6.52 3.09
CA GLY A 171 1.53 -5.87 4.09
C GLY A 171 1.52 -4.36 3.91
N SER A 172 0.94 -3.63 4.86
CA SER A 172 0.80 -2.18 4.82
C SER A 172 1.83 -1.49 5.71
N VAL A 173 2.45 -0.43 5.19
CA VAL A 173 3.32 0.44 5.98
C VAL A 173 2.50 1.23 7.00
N GLY A 174 1.40 1.83 6.57
CA GLY A 174 0.67 2.81 7.36
C GLY A 174 -0.48 2.27 8.19
N MET A 175 -1.08 1.13 7.77
CA MET A 175 -2.31 0.64 8.38
C MET A 175 -2.46 -0.89 8.18
N PRO A 176 -1.61 -1.73 8.81
CA PRO A 176 -1.76 -3.19 8.76
C PRO A 176 -3.11 -3.67 9.29
N TRP A 177 -3.61 -4.83 8.78
CA TRP A 177 -4.91 -5.42 9.20
C TRP A 177 -4.80 -6.88 9.62
N ASP A 178 -3.61 -7.33 9.97
CA ASP A 178 -3.35 -8.71 10.40
C ASP A 178 -3.14 -8.86 11.92
N GLY A 179 -3.59 -7.86 12.69
CA GLY A 179 -3.51 -7.85 14.16
C GLY A 179 -2.15 -7.39 14.71
N ASP A 180 -1.21 -7.01 13.84
CA ASP A 180 0.09 -6.49 14.24
C ASP A 180 0.17 -5.00 13.88
N THR A 181 0.22 -4.12 14.88
CA THR A 181 0.24 -2.66 14.68
C THR A 181 1.56 -2.10 14.14
N ARG A 182 2.61 -2.95 14.04
CA ARG A 182 3.90 -2.54 13.47
C ARG A 182 3.80 -2.38 11.96
N ALA A 183 4.41 -1.32 11.44
CA ALA A 183 4.50 -1.09 9.99
C ALA A 183 5.09 -2.31 9.28
N ALA A 184 4.45 -2.74 8.19
CA ALA A 184 4.89 -3.88 7.40
C ALA A 184 5.48 -3.42 6.06
N TYR A 185 6.58 -4.07 5.65
CA TYR A 185 7.20 -3.88 4.35
C TYR A 185 8.02 -5.13 3.99
N ALA A 186 8.64 -5.17 2.82
CA ALA A 186 9.54 -6.26 2.49
C ALA A 186 10.88 -5.76 1.91
N LEU A 187 11.91 -6.61 2.04
CA LEU A 187 13.20 -6.46 1.39
C LEU A 187 13.41 -7.56 0.36
N VAL A 188 14.03 -7.18 -0.74
CA VAL A 188 14.43 -8.09 -1.82
C VAL A 188 15.92 -7.93 -2.07
N ALA A 189 16.67 -9.03 -2.14
CA ALA A 189 18.06 -9.00 -2.52
C ALA A 189 18.24 -8.55 -3.98
N ASP A 190 19.38 -7.93 -4.32
CA ASP A 190 19.64 -7.39 -5.67
C ASP A 190 19.68 -8.45 -6.77
N ASP A 191 19.90 -9.70 -6.42
CA ASP A 191 19.86 -10.84 -7.33
C ASP A 191 18.44 -11.35 -7.63
N GLY A 192 17.39 -10.67 -7.10
CA GLY A 192 16.01 -11.09 -7.23
C GLY A 192 15.65 -12.33 -6.38
N GLY A 193 16.49 -12.65 -5.39
CA GLY A 193 16.40 -13.83 -4.53
C GLY A 193 15.20 -13.84 -3.59
N GLU A 194 15.48 -14.07 -2.32
CA GLU A 194 14.44 -14.20 -1.28
C GLU A 194 13.76 -12.85 -0.98
N PHE A 195 12.45 -12.88 -0.78
CA PHE A 195 11.65 -11.79 -0.27
C PHE A 195 11.46 -11.97 1.24
N GLU A 196 11.90 -10.97 2.00
CA GLU A 196 11.85 -10.97 3.46
C GLU A 196 10.78 -10.03 3.95
N HIS A 197 9.73 -10.53 4.64
CA HIS A 197 8.80 -9.69 5.37
C HIS A 197 9.48 -9.03 6.58
N ARG A 198 9.21 -7.75 6.78
CA ARG A 198 9.75 -6.94 7.87
C ARG A 198 8.63 -6.26 8.65
N ARG A 199 8.82 -6.11 9.96
CA ARG A 199 7.92 -5.39 10.86
C ARG A 199 8.70 -4.38 11.69
N VAL A 200 8.24 -3.13 11.66
CA VAL A 200 8.93 -2.02 12.35
C VAL A 200 7.97 -1.33 13.30
N ALA A 201 8.35 -1.25 14.57
CA ALA A 201 7.58 -0.51 15.56
C ALA A 201 7.70 1.00 15.30
N TYR A 202 6.58 1.70 15.45
CA TYR A 202 6.49 3.15 15.39
C TYR A 202 5.43 3.64 16.40
N ASP A 203 5.28 4.94 16.57
CA ASP A 203 4.24 5.52 17.43
C ASP A 203 2.86 5.46 16.75
N HIS A 204 2.23 4.28 16.78
CA HIS A 204 0.92 4.07 16.17
C HIS A 204 -0.20 4.75 16.95
N GLU A 205 -0.10 4.87 18.28
CA GLU A 205 -1.07 5.59 19.10
C GLU A 205 -1.05 7.10 18.79
N GLY A 206 0.15 7.68 18.67
CA GLY A 206 0.33 9.07 18.23
C GLY A 206 -0.19 9.32 16.81
N ALA A 207 0.01 8.36 15.89
CA ALA A 207 -0.53 8.46 14.54
C ALA A 207 -2.07 8.42 14.53
N ALA A 208 -2.69 7.54 15.30
CA ALA A 208 -4.13 7.46 15.46
C ALA A 208 -4.72 8.73 16.08
N ALA A 209 -4.09 9.28 17.14
CA ALA A 209 -4.48 10.54 17.74
C ALA A 209 -4.43 11.69 16.71
N ALA A 210 -3.38 11.75 15.89
CA ALA A 210 -3.24 12.77 14.85
C ALA A 210 -4.34 12.71 13.79
N VAL A 211 -4.85 11.50 13.44
CA VAL A 211 -6.01 11.38 12.53
C VAL A 211 -7.24 12.06 13.14
N ARG A 212 -7.53 11.80 14.42
CA ARG A 212 -8.66 12.40 15.14
C ARG A 212 -8.55 13.92 15.26
N GLU A 213 -7.34 14.41 15.51
CA GLU A 213 -7.10 15.86 15.70
C GLU A 213 -7.14 16.65 14.40
N ARG A 214 -6.64 16.06 13.31
CA ARG A 214 -6.48 16.79 12.03
C ARG A 214 -7.77 16.88 11.23
N PHE A 215 -8.66 15.91 11.36
CA PHE A 215 -9.85 15.81 10.52
C PHE A 215 -11.14 15.81 11.34
N GLY A 216 -12.19 16.42 10.77
CA GLY A 216 -13.54 16.38 11.34
C GLY A 216 -14.40 15.28 10.72
N GLY A 217 -15.58 15.02 11.32
CA GLY A 217 -16.54 14.01 10.86
C GLY A 217 -16.38 12.66 11.57
N GLY A 218 -17.11 11.65 11.10
CA GLY A 218 -17.11 10.31 11.70
C GLY A 218 -15.98 9.40 11.23
N TRP A 219 -15.54 9.57 10.00
CA TRP A 219 -14.54 8.71 9.37
C TRP A 219 -13.16 8.65 10.07
N PRO A 220 -12.63 9.74 10.68
CA PRO A 220 -11.32 9.69 11.34
C PRO A 220 -11.27 8.71 12.50
N GLU A 221 -12.38 8.54 13.22
CA GLU A 221 -12.45 7.60 14.33
C GLU A 221 -12.26 6.15 13.86
N THR A 222 -12.90 5.76 12.76
CA THR A 222 -12.71 4.40 12.20
C THR A 222 -11.26 4.16 11.77
N VAL A 223 -10.65 5.13 11.09
CA VAL A 223 -9.25 5.03 10.65
C VAL A 223 -8.31 4.96 11.86
N ALA A 224 -8.53 5.81 12.87
CA ALA A 224 -7.72 5.80 14.08
C ALA A 224 -7.79 4.45 14.81
N ARG A 225 -8.98 3.87 14.98
CA ARG A 225 -9.15 2.53 15.57
C ARG A 225 -8.45 1.43 14.76
N ARG A 226 -8.48 1.49 13.44
CA ARG A 226 -7.73 0.55 12.58
C ARG A 226 -6.22 0.63 12.81
N ILE A 227 -5.67 1.83 12.94
CA ILE A 227 -4.26 2.04 13.27
C ILE A 227 -3.92 1.52 14.67
N GLU A 228 -4.79 1.76 15.67
CA GLU A 228 -4.59 1.32 17.05
C GLU A 228 -4.68 -0.19 17.22
N SER A 229 -5.55 -0.86 16.47
CA SER A 229 -5.81 -2.29 16.62
C SER A 229 -5.03 -3.17 15.65
N GLY A 230 -4.62 -2.63 14.51
CA GLY A 230 -4.10 -3.41 13.39
C GLY A 230 -5.16 -4.29 12.73
N LEU A 231 -6.45 -3.93 12.81
CA LEU A 231 -7.57 -4.70 12.28
C LEU A 231 -8.42 -3.85 11.33
N PHE A 232 -9.02 -4.49 10.32
CA PHE A 232 -9.95 -3.84 9.40
C PHE A 232 -11.32 -3.59 10.04
N ASP A 233 -11.88 -4.64 10.68
CA ASP A 233 -13.18 -4.56 11.37
C ASP A 233 -12.95 -4.01 12.78
N VAL A 234 -13.42 -2.80 13.00
CA VAL A 234 -13.35 -2.08 14.28
C VAL A 234 -14.75 -1.55 14.62
N ASP A 235 -15.35 -2.09 15.68
CA ASP A 235 -16.67 -1.69 16.21
C ASP A 235 -16.63 -0.33 16.94
#